data_98f99127de94bb4651aa77e8fc5a4572
#
_entry.id   98f99127de94bb4651aa77e8fc5a4572
#
_cell.length_a   1.000
_cell.length_b   1.000
_cell.length_c   1.000
_cell.angle_alpha   90.00
_cell.angle_beta   90.00
_cell.angle_gamma   90.00
#
_symmetry.space_group_name_H-M   'P 1'
#
loop_
_entity.id
_entity.type
_entity.pdbx_description
1 polymer ?
#
loop_
_entity_poly.entity_id
_entity_poly.type
_entity_poly.pdbx_seq_one_letter_code
_entity_poly.pdbx_strand_id
1 'polypeptide(L)'
;GDLDCGGLEELVPAASYPDTDEPAVELELLDLAQAEEDEALAVQEARRIAALLLEKKETLRVFEDGEERPMRWSDACILLRSANRFAYEYARELQRLGVPARADASGGFFAAREVSLALSLLRVVDNPLLDIPLAAVLMSPVYGFTADAMARVRLCDRRAPLYLAVRRASEKNEALAAFLRELAEFRGLAAALPSNRLLAELYDRTKLPELVQAMSGGELRLANLRLLLEYAGKYEESGHGGLSGFLRFLDRLERKKADLAVAQTPGELGDAVRVMSIHRSKGLEFPVCVLAGCSRRFNKERGEVLLHPELGLGVRLPDEETGVRYDVLPRQAAALELDRDEMSEELRVLYVAMTRAKQKLILLAGVKDADRTLERLVPRLRQEEKLPPYTVRTLSLIHISEPTRP
;
A
#
# COMPACT_ATOMS: atom_id res chain seq x y z
N GLY A 1 16.12 25.84 3.56
CA GLY A 1 15.42 26.79 4.40
C GLY A 1 15.16 26.21 5.76
N ASP A 2 15.71 26.84 6.78
CA ASP A 2 15.45 26.45 8.16
C ASP A 2 13.95 26.60 8.44
N LEU A 3 13.36 25.59 9.08
CA LEU A 3 12.01 25.70 9.64
C LEU A 3 12.10 26.66 10.84
N ASP A 4 12.02 27.94 10.57
CA ASP A 4 11.86 28.95 11.61
C ASP A 4 10.35 29.07 11.90
N CYS A 5 9.90 28.36 12.91
CA CYS A 5 8.56 28.52 13.49
C CYS A 5 8.53 29.78 14.37
N GLY A 6 8.95 30.93 13.84
CA GLY A 6 8.84 32.21 14.52
C GLY A 6 7.39 32.56 14.81
N GLY A 7 7.13 33.26 15.88
CA GLY A 7 5.87 33.52 16.59
C GLY A 7 4.59 33.89 15.80
N LEU A 8 4.61 33.87 14.46
CA LEU A 8 3.44 33.98 13.58
C LEU A 8 2.90 32.63 13.09
N GLU A 9 3.66 31.56 13.30
CA GLU A 9 3.30 30.17 12.89
C GLU A 9 3.03 29.26 14.11
N GLU A 10 2.95 29.82 15.29
CA GLU A 10 2.64 29.06 16.51
C GLU A 10 1.20 28.55 16.46
N LEU A 11 1.04 27.24 16.62
CA LEU A 11 -0.28 26.61 16.69
C LEU A 11 -0.97 27.01 17.98
N VAL A 12 -2.06 27.75 17.86
CA VAL A 12 -2.91 28.11 19.00
C VAL A 12 -4.02 27.06 19.13
N PRO A 13 -4.17 26.38 20.29
CA PRO A 13 -5.25 25.41 20.47
C PRO A 13 -6.61 26.15 20.41
N ALA A 14 -7.42 25.80 19.41
CA ALA A 14 -8.75 26.37 19.21
C ALA A 14 -9.87 25.53 19.86
N ALA A 15 -9.60 24.25 20.17
CA ALA A 15 -10.54 23.35 20.81
C ALA A 15 -10.18 23.13 22.27
N SER A 16 -11.19 23.09 23.13
CA SER A 16 -11.06 22.75 24.55
C SER A 16 -11.53 21.29 24.73
N TYR A 17 -10.71 20.47 25.35
CA TYR A 17 -11.02 19.09 25.72
C TYR A 17 -11.04 18.95 27.24
N PRO A 18 -11.86 18.06 27.81
CA PRO A 18 -11.84 17.78 29.22
C PRO A 18 -10.47 17.24 29.67
N ASP A 19 -10.07 17.56 30.88
CA ASP A 19 -8.88 16.97 31.48
C ASP A 19 -9.05 15.45 31.61
N THR A 20 -8.07 14.71 31.18
CA THR A 20 -8.04 13.24 31.25
C THR A 20 -6.72 12.79 31.86
N ASP A 21 -6.77 11.70 32.62
CA ASP A 21 -5.57 11.04 33.17
C ASP A 21 -4.78 10.29 32.09
N GLU A 22 -5.38 10.05 30.93
CA GLU A 22 -4.68 9.43 29.79
C GLU A 22 -3.83 10.46 29.03
N PRO A 23 -2.55 10.13 28.76
CA PRO A 23 -1.68 11.01 27.99
C PRO A 23 -2.21 11.19 26.56
N ALA A 24 -2.21 12.42 26.07
CA ALA A 24 -2.64 12.74 24.70
C ALA A 24 -1.70 12.14 23.63
N VAL A 25 -0.42 11.94 23.98
CA VAL A 25 0.61 11.38 23.09
C VAL A 25 1.19 10.11 23.68
N GLU A 26 1.21 9.03 22.91
CA GLU A 26 1.86 7.76 23.26
C GLU A 26 2.95 7.44 22.26
N LEU A 27 4.13 7.04 22.74
CA LEU A 27 5.20 6.47 21.91
C LEU A 27 5.34 5.00 22.23
N GLU A 28 5.13 4.17 21.23
CA GLU A 28 5.24 2.72 21.29
C GLU A 28 6.52 2.26 20.58
N LEU A 29 7.45 1.69 21.33
CA LEU A 29 8.68 1.10 20.80
C LEU A 29 8.52 -0.42 20.74
N LEU A 30 8.43 -0.95 19.53
CA LEU A 30 8.33 -2.39 19.27
C LEU A 30 9.74 -2.95 19.14
N ASP A 31 10.13 -3.85 20.05
CA ASP A 31 11.42 -4.53 20.00
C ASP A 31 11.41 -5.62 18.92
N LEU A 32 12.29 -5.48 17.95
CA LEU A 32 12.46 -6.41 16.83
C LEU A 32 13.59 -7.43 17.05
N ALA A 33 14.26 -7.42 18.21
CA ALA A 33 15.38 -8.33 18.46
C ALA A 33 14.99 -9.81 18.41
N GLN A 34 13.72 -10.11 18.65
CA GLN A 34 13.17 -11.46 18.66
C GLN A 34 12.20 -11.71 17.48
N ALA A 35 12.18 -10.79 16.50
CA ALA A 35 11.38 -10.99 15.31
C ALA A 35 11.91 -12.16 14.49
N GLU A 36 11.01 -13.01 13.98
CA GLU A 36 11.39 -13.97 12.96
C GLU A 36 11.91 -13.20 11.74
N GLU A 37 13.09 -13.58 11.22
CA GLU A 37 13.78 -12.87 10.14
C GLU A 37 12.92 -12.72 8.88
N ASP A 38 11.93 -13.60 8.69
CA ASP A 38 11.06 -13.66 7.53
C ASP A 38 9.74 -12.87 7.68
N GLU A 39 9.41 -12.37 8.87
CA GLU A 39 8.14 -11.66 9.07
C GLU A 39 8.25 -10.16 8.79
N ALA A 40 7.45 -9.67 7.83
CA ALA A 40 7.47 -8.26 7.42
C ALA A 40 7.13 -7.33 8.60
N LEU A 41 7.95 -6.30 8.83
CA LEU A 41 7.74 -5.27 9.86
C LEU A 41 6.31 -4.69 9.85
N ALA A 42 5.70 -4.56 8.66
CA ALA A 42 4.32 -4.06 8.54
C ALA A 42 3.29 -4.97 9.22
N VAL A 43 3.50 -6.29 9.20
CA VAL A 43 2.61 -7.26 9.86
C VAL A 43 2.73 -7.16 11.38
N GLN A 44 3.95 -7.04 11.89
CA GLN A 44 4.20 -6.91 13.32
C GLN A 44 3.65 -5.59 13.88
N GLU A 45 3.88 -4.48 13.16
CA GLU A 45 3.30 -3.18 13.51
C GLU A 45 1.77 -3.24 13.48
N ALA A 46 1.17 -3.88 12.47
CA ALA A 46 -0.29 -4.02 12.35
C ALA A 46 -0.90 -4.85 13.50
N ARG A 47 -0.22 -5.91 13.95
CA ARG A 47 -0.64 -6.71 15.13
C ARG A 47 -0.63 -5.87 16.40
N ARG A 48 0.44 -5.10 16.60
CA ARG A 48 0.49 -4.21 17.78
C ARG A 48 -0.59 -3.16 17.74
N ILE A 49 -0.83 -2.55 16.58
CA ILE A 49 -1.90 -1.56 16.41
C ILE A 49 -3.26 -2.19 16.69
N ALA A 50 -3.51 -3.43 16.22
CA ALA A 50 -4.75 -4.12 16.51
C ALA A 50 -4.98 -4.30 18.02
N ALA A 51 -3.96 -4.74 18.76
CA ALA A 51 -4.02 -4.90 20.21
C ALA A 51 -4.31 -3.55 20.92
N LEU A 52 -3.62 -2.48 20.52
CA LEU A 52 -3.85 -1.12 21.03
C LEU A 52 -5.28 -0.62 20.76
N LEU A 53 -5.77 -0.81 19.54
CA LEU A 53 -7.09 -0.35 19.16
C LEU A 53 -8.20 -1.13 19.86
N LEU A 54 -8.01 -2.43 20.11
CA LEU A 54 -8.94 -3.25 20.91
C LEU A 54 -8.97 -2.76 22.37
N GLU A 55 -7.82 -2.51 22.98
CA GLU A 55 -7.73 -1.92 24.34
C GLU A 55 -8.42 -0.56 24.39
N LYS A 56 -8.12 0.34 23.44
CA LYS A 56 -8.69 1.68 23.40
C LYS A 56 -10.20 1.70 23.07
N LYS A 57 -10.69 0.74 22.33
CA LYS A 57 -12.11 0.59 22.02
C LYS A 57 -12.96 0.44 23.29
N GLU A 58 -12.42 -0.18 24.31
CA GLU A 58 -13.12 -0.43 25.59
C GLU A 58 -12.92 0.74 26.58
N THR A 59 -11.73 1.33 26.57
CA THR A 59 -11.33 2.31 27.60
C THR A 59 -11.48 3.76 27.19
N LEU A 60 -11.20 4.08 25.92
CA LEU A 60 -11.13 5.46 25.44
C LEU A 60 -12.53 6.07 25.22
N ARG A 61 -12.72 7.25 25.77
CA ARG A 61 -13.86 8.13 25.48
C ARG A 61 -13.47 9.19 24.48
N VAL A 62 -14.31 9.36 23.46
CA VAL A 62 -14.13 10.41 22.44
C VAL A 62 -15.06 11.57 22.78
N PHE A 63 -14.48 12.76 22.81
CA PHE A 63 -15.21 13.99 23.03
C PHE A 63 -15.57 14.63 21.69
N GLU A 64 -16.87 14.77 21.42
CA GLU A 64 -17.38 15.31 20.17
C GLU A 64 -18.63 16.16 20.47
N ASP A 65 -18.68 17.37 19.91
CA ASP A 65 -19.81 18.32 20.07
C ASP A 65 -20.21 18.61 21.53
N GLY A 66 -19.25 18.58 22.46
CA GLY A 66 -19.48 18.84 23.88
C GLY A 66 -19.88 17.63 24.72
N GLU A 67 -19.99 16.44 24.12
CA GLU A 67 -20.36 15.22 24.80
C GLU A 67 -19.29 14.13 24.69
N GLU A 68 -19.17 13.31 25.73
CA GLU A 68 -18.32 12.12 25.73
C GLU A 68 -19.10 10.90 25.23
N ARG A 69 -18.51 10.14 24.32
CA ARG A 69 -19.06 8.88 23.84
C ARG A 69 -17.97 7.78 23.75
N PRO A 70 -18.37 6.50 23.75
CA PRO A 70 -17.44 5.43 23.47
C PRO A 70 -16.80 5.60 22.11
N MET A 71 -15.51 5.23 22.00
CA MET A 71 -14.77 5.23 20.73
C MET A 71 -15.47 4.34 19.71
N ARG A 72 -15.57 4.79 18.46
CA ARG A 72 -15.95 4.01 17.26
C ARG A 72 -14.70 3.64 16.48
N TRP A 73 -14.77 2.61 15.66
CA TRP A 73 -13.64 2.26 14.78
C TRP A 73 -13.33 3.37 13.76
N SER A 74 -14.35 4.07 13.31
CA SER A 74 -14.24 5.21 12.40
C SER A 74 -13.55 6.43 13.00
N ASP A 75 -13.43 6.50 14.34
CA ASP A 75 -12.70 7.55 15.04
C ASP A 75 -11.17 7.39 14.91
N ALA A 76 -10.71 6.18 14.55
CA ALA A 76 -9.30 5.87 14.43
C ALA A 76 -8.82 5.91 12.98
N CYS A 77 -7.63 6.49 12.80
CA CYS A 77 -6.93 6.50 11.52
C CYS A 77 -5.49 6.05 11.71
N ILE A 78 -5.00 5.17 10.82
CA ILE A 78 -3.60 4.77 10.73
C ILE A 78 -2.96 5.53 9.58
N LEU A 79 -1.96 6.33 9.89
CA LEU A 79 -1.22 7.16 8.95
C LEU A 79 0.09 6.49 8.57
N LEU A 80 0.33 6.36 7.28
CA LEU A 80 1.54 5.77 6.70
C LEU A 80 2.23 6.76 5.77
N ARG A 81 3.56 6.83 5.80
CA ARG A 81 4.32 7.62 4.81
C ARG A 81 4.16 7.05 3.40
N SER A 82 4.12 5.72 3.25
CA SER A 82 3.98 4.99 1.99
C SER A 82 2.78 4.04 2.03
N ALA A 83 1.56 4.59 2.06
CA ALA A 83 0.33 3.80 2.13
C ALA A 83 0.12 2.88 0.93
N ASN A 84 0.46 3.31 -0.28
CA ASN A 84 0.29 2.52 -1.50
C ASN A 84 0.97 1.14 -1.44
N ARG A 85 2.05 1.04 -0.66
CA ARG A 85 2.80 -0.21 -0.52
C ARG A 85 2.27 -1.11 0.60
N PHE A 86 1.77 -0.52 1.69
CA PHE A 86 1.54 -1.25 2.93
C PHE A 86 0.10 -1.20 3.46
N ALA A 87 -0.73 -0.24 3.05
CA ALA A 87 -2.05 -0.02 3.65
C ALA A 87 -2.96 -1.26 3.59
N TYR A 88 -2.90 -2.02 2.49
CA TYR A 88 -3.67 -3.27 2.36
C TYR A 88 -3.18 -4.36 3.30
N GLU A 89 -1.86 -4.43 3.55
CA GLU A 89 -1.27 -5.38 4.47
C GLU A 89 -1.69 -5.09 5.91
N TYR A 90 -1.65 -3.82 6.31
CA TYR A 90 -2.18 -3.37 7.61
C TYR A 90 -3.67 -3.66 7.75
N ALA A 91 -4.48 -3.25 6.78
CA ALA A 91 -5.93 -3.45 6.84
C ALA A 91 -6.30 -4.95 6.92
N ARG A 92 -5.63 -5.80 6.14
CA ARG A 92 -5.84 -7.25 6.16
C ARG A 92 -5.50 -7.87 7.51
N GLU A 93 -4.37 -7.48 8.10
CA GLU A 93 -3.93 -8.03 9.37
C GLU A 93 -4.81 -7.55 10.53
N LEU A 94 -5.24 -6.29 10.52
CA LEU A 94 -6.24 -5.75 11.46
C LEU A 94 -7.55 -6.53 11.39
N GLN A 95 -8.09 -6.75 10.18
CA GLN A 95 -9.32 -7.54 9.99
C GLN A 95 -9.17 -8.97 10.48
N ARG A 96 -8.01 -9.61 10.24
CA ARG A 96 -7.72 -10.96 10.75
C ARG A 96 -7.77 -11.05 12.27
N LEU A 97 -7.43 -9.96 12.96
CA LEU A 97 -7.44 -9.83 14.42
C LEU A 97 -8.75 -9.26 14.99
N GLY A 98 -9.79 -9.14 14.16
CA GLY A 98 -11.12 -8.71 14.60
C GLY A 98 -11.33 -7.19 14.66
N VAL A 99 -10.37 -6.39 14.17
CA VAL A 99 -10.51 -4.93 14.04
C VAL A 99 -11.01 -4.58 12.63
N PRO A 100 -12.24 -4.07 12.46
CA PRO A 100 -12.71 -3.61 11.16
C PRO A 100 -11.80 -2.51 10.62
N ALA A 101 -11.18 -2.72 9.48
CA ALA A 101 -10.25 -1.77 8.89
C ALA A 101 -10.38 -1.73 7.37
N ARG A 102 -10.08 -0.56 6.78
CA ARG A 102 -10.05 -0.38 5.33
C ARG A 102 -8.82 0.42 4.91
N ALA A 103 -8.27 0.06 3.76
CA ALA A 103 -7.15 0.76 3.16
C ALA A 103 -7.66 1.87 2.23
N ASP A 104 -7.36 3.11 2.56
CA ASP A 104 -7.57 4.29 1.71
C ASP A 104 -6.25 4.59 0.95
N ALA A 105 -5.77 3.62 0.15
CA ALA A 105 -4.53 3.78 -0.61
C ALA A 105 -4.84 4.01 -2.09
N SER A 106 -4.20 5.02 -2.68
CA SER A 106 -4.19 5.21 -4.13
C SER A 106 -3.18 4.25 -4.75
N GLY A 107 -3.57 3.55 -5.80
CA GLY A 107 -2.67 2.63 -6.51
C GLY A 107 -2.85 1.15 -6.18
N GLY A 108 -3.67 0.79 -5.20
CA GLY A 108 -4.03 -0.61 -4.93
C GLY A 108 -4.93 -1.24 -5.97
N PHE A 109 -5.60 -0.45 -6.81
CA PHE A 109 -6.50 -0.96 -7.83
C PHE A 109 -5.77 -1.90 -8.81
N PHE A 110 -4.70 -1.44 -9.45
CA PHE A 110 -3.94 -2.29 -10.39
C PHE A 110 -3.17 -3.42 -9.71
N ALA A 111 -2.76 -3.24 -8.44
CA ALA A 111 -2.10 -4.27 -7.64
C ALA A 111 -3.08 -5.27 -7.01
N ALA A 112 -4.38 -4.99 -7.01
CA ALA A 112 -5.40 -5.91 -6.53
C ALA A 112 -5.38 -7.21 -7.36
N ARG A 113 -5.36 -8.36 -6.69
CA ARG A 113 -5.18 -9.67 -7.35
C ARG A 113 -6.21 -9.94 -8.45
N GLU A 114 -7.48 -9.59 -8.18
CA GLU A 114 -8.58 -9.73 -9.13
C GLU A 114 -8.42 -8.84 -10.36
N VAL A 115 -7.97 -7.60 -10.17
CA VAL A 115 -7.70 -6.67 -11.28
C VAL A 115 -6.48 -7.13 -12.08
N SER A 116 -5.39 -7.50 -11.41
CA SER A 116 -4.19 -8.05 -12.04
C SER A 116 -4.49 -9.30 -12.86
N LEU A 117 -5.38 -10.17 -12.36
CA LEU A 117 -5.81 -11.36 -13.09
C LEU A 117 -6.67 -10.99 -14.31
N ALA A 118 -7.64 -10.10 -14.16
CA ALA A 118 -8.45 -9.61 -15.28
C ALA A 118 -7.59 -8.95 -16.37
N LEU A 119 -6.60 -8.14 -15.96
CA LEU A 119 -5.64 -7.53 -16.89
C LEU A 119 -4.74 -8.57 -17.56
N SER A 120 -4.34 -9.62 -16.83
CA SER A 120 -3.56 -10.72 -17.40
C SER A 120 -4.36 -11.49 -18.45
N LEU A 121 -5.65 -11.75 -18.20
CA LEU A 121 -6.56 -12.34 -19.19
C LEU A 121 -6.64 -11.47 -20.45
N LEU A 122 -6.90 -10.17 -20.32
CA LEU A 122 -6.95 -9.25 -21.45
C LEU A 122 -5.62 -9.19 -22.21
N ARG A 123 -4.48 -9.16 -21.50
CA ARG A 123 -3.15 -9.17 -22.13
C ARG A 123 -2.86 -10.47 -22.89
N VAL A 124 -3.30 -11.63 -22.39
CA VAL A 124 -3.16 -12.92 -23.08
C VAL A 124 -4.06 -12.99 -24.32
N VAL A 125 -5.25 -12.42 -24.27
CA VAL A 125 -6.14 -12.30 -25.44
C VAL A 125 -5.51 -11.40 -26.50
N ASP A 126 -4.92 -10.26 -26.12
CA ASP A 126 -4.23 -9.34 -27.02
C ASP A 126 -2.97 -10.00 -27.60
N ASN A 127 -2.08 -10.48 -26.74
CA ASN A 127 -0.83 -11.13 -27.12
C ASN A 127 -0.51 -12.36 -26.25
N PRO A 128 -0.77 -13.59 -26.74
CA PRO A 128 -0.53 -14.82 -25.99
C PRO A 128 0.96 -15.15 -25.80
N LEU A 129 1.88 -14.46 -26.47
CA LEU A 129 3.32 -14.66 -26.33
C LEU A 129 3.91 -14.02 -25.07
N LEU A 130 3.10 -13.34 -24.25
CA LEU A 130 3.52 -12.77 -22.97
C LEU A 130 3.55 -13.85 -21.90
N ASP A 131 4.73 -14.38 -21.60
CA ASP A 131 4.92 -15.53 -20.69
C ASP A 131 4.36 -15.29 -19.29
N ILE A 132 4.59 -14.09 -18.69
CA ILE A 132 4.14 -13.77 -17.32
C ILE A 132 2.61 -13.71 -17.22
N PRO A 133 1.88 -12.95 -18.05
CA PRO A 133 0.41 -12.96 -18.04
C PRO A 133 -0.18 -14.35 -18.31
N LEU A 134 0.41 -15.11 -19.27
CA LEU A 134 -0.08 -16.45 -19.58
C LEU A 134 0.09 -17.41 -18.40
N ALA A 135 1.23 -17.40 -17.73
CA ALA A 135 1.45 -18.20 -16.53
C ALA A 135 0.48 -17.80 -15.40
N ALA A 136 0.29 -16.49 -15.17
CA ALA A 136 -0.64 -15.99 -14.17
C ALA A 136 -2.09 -16.43 -14.43
N VAL A 137 -2.52 -16.43 -15.69
CA VAL A 137 -3.86 -16.90 -16.09
C VAL A 137 -4.01 -18.40 -15.87
N LEU A 138 -3.08 -19.21 -16.35
CA LEU A 138 -3.15 -20.68 -16.23
C LEU A 138 -3.10 -21.13 -14.77
N MET A 139 -2.28 -20.49 -13.94
CA MET A 139 -2.16 -20.80 -12.50
C MET A 139 -3.25 -20.16 -11.64
N SER A 140 -4.13 -19.37 -12.22
CA SER A 140 -5.23 -18.72 -11.50
C SER A 140 -6.31 -19.74 -11.06
N PRO A 141 -7.17 -19.35 -10.10
CA PRO A 141 -8.33 -20.18 -9.74
C PRO A 141 -9.29 -20.46 -10.89
N VAL A 142 -9.24 -19.68 -11.98
CA VAL A 142 -10.07 -19.89 -13.18
C VAL A 142 -9.69 -21.19 -13.90
N TYR A 143 -8.38 -21.44 -14.09
CA TYR A 143 -7.89 -22.61 -14.82
C TYR A 143 -7.22 -23.65 -13.93
N GLY A 144 -6.74 -23.30 -12.75
CA GLY A 144 -6.32 -24.21 -11.69
C GLY A 144 -5.04 -25.02 -11.96
N PHE A 145 -4.17 -24.62 -12.91
CA PHE A 145 -2.92 -25.31 -13.14
C PHE A 145 -1.93 -25.09 -12.00
N THR A 146 -1.32 -26.17 -11.51
CA THR A 146 -0.30 -26.11 -10.46
C THR A 146 1.07 -25.73 -11.01
N ALA A 147 2.00 -25.30 -10.15
CA ALA A 147 3.38 -25.01 -10.52
C ALA A 147 4.06 -26.24 -11.17
N ASP A 148 3.79 -27.46 -10.65
CA ASP A 148 4.31 -28.70 -11.22
C ASP A 148 3.76 -28.98 -12.63
N ALA A 149 2.47 -28.67 -12.86
CA ALA A 149 1.89 -28.79 -14.20
C ALA A 149 2.55 -27.81 -15.18
N MET A 150 2.79 -26.57 -14.75
CA MET A 150 3.49 -25.57 -15.56
C MET A 150 4.95 -25.93 -15.81
N ALA A 151 5.64 -26.52 -14.84
CA ALA A 151 7.00 -27.05 -15.05
C ALA A 151 7.02 -28.15 -16.12
N ARG A 152 6.05 -29.08 -16.09
CA ARG A 152 5.91 -30.11 -17.13
C ARG A 152 5.65 -29.52 -18.51
N VAL A 153 4.79 -28.50 -18.60
CA VAL A 153 4.57 -27.76 -19.85
C VAL A 153 5.88 -27.13 -20.34
N ARG A 154 6.65 -26.51 -19.46
CA ARG A 154 7.93 -25.89 -19.83
C ARG A 154 8.97 -26.90 -20.30
N LEU A 155 8.93 -28.15 -19.80
CA LEU A 155 9.81 -29.21 -20.25
C LEU A 155 9.51 -29.66 -21.69
N CYS A 156 8.29 -29.45 -22.22
CA CYS A 156 7.97 -29.74 -23.62
C CYS A 156 8.72 -28.82 -24.60
N ASP A 157 9.03 -27.58 -24.16
CA ASP A 157 9.90 -26.67 -24.91
C ASP A 157 10.52 -25.64 -23.93
N ARG A 158 11.82 -25.81 -23.70
CA ARG A 158 12.55 -24.99 -22.71
C ARG A 158 12.92 -23.59 -23.19
N ARG A 159 13.01 -23.38 -24.50
CA ARG A 159 13.54 -22.13 -25.09
C ARG A 159 12.49 -21.27 -25.76
N ALA A 160 11.42 -21.85 -26.27
CA ALA A 160 10.35 -21.12 -26.92
C ALA A 160 9.50 -20.30 -25.92
N PRO A 161 8.75 -19.28 -26.37
CA PRO A 161 7.71 -18.65 -25.57
C PRO A 161 6.76 -19.67 -24.95
N LEU A 162 6.28 -19.41 -23.73
CA LEU A 162 5.43 -20.34 -22.98
C LEU A 162 4.20 -20.80 -23.77
N TYR A 163 3.61 -19.92 -24.55
CA TYR A 163 2.47 -20.26 -25.42
C TYR A 163 2.75 -21.41 -26.40
N LEU A 164 3.95 -21.46 -26.97
CA LEU A 164 4.32 -22.56 -27.87
C LEU A 164 4.52 -23.88 -27.10
N ALA A 165 5.07 -23.83 -25.88
CA ALA A 165 5.15 -24.99 -25.00
C ALA A 165 3.75 -25.49 -24.60
N VAL A 166 2.81 -24.58 -24.28
CA VAL A 166 1.40 -24.91 -24.01
C VAL A 166 0.76 -25.60 -25.21
N ARG A 167 0.96 -25.07 -26.42
CA ARG A 167 0.44 -25.70 -27.65
C ARG A 167 0.96 -27.12 -27.87
N ARG A 168 2.25 -27.38 -27.64
CA ARG A 168 2.81 -28.73 -27.72
C ARG A 168 2.26 -29.66 -26.64
N ALA A 169 2.15 -29.14 -25.41
CA ALA A 169 1.63 -29.91 -24.29
C ALA A 169 0.14 -30.24 -24.45
N SER A 170 -0.63 -29.41 -25.16
CA SER A 170 -2.08 -29.58 -25.37
C SER A 170 -2.41 -30.82 -26.20
N GLU A 171 -1.47 -31.33 -27.02
CA GLU A 171 -1.66 -32.59 -27.78
C GLU A 171 -1.92 -33.80 -26.85
N LYS A 172 -1.45 -33.72 -25.60
CA LYS A 172 -1.57 -34.79 -24.59
C LYS A 172 -2.33 -34.37 -23.34
N ASN A 173 -2.88 -33.13 -23.31
CA ASN A 173 -3.57 -32.58 -22.16
C ASN A 173 -4.83 -31.81 -22.60
N GLU A 174 -5.99 -32.47 -22.39
CA GLU A 174 -7.29 -31.92 -22.81
C GLU A 174 -7.63 -30.58 -22.12
N ALA A 175 -7.21 -30.37 -20.86
CA ALA A 175 -7.46 -29.10 -20.18
C ALA A 175 -6.70 -27.93 -20.86
N LEU A 176 -5.46 -28.17 -21.33
CA LEU A 176 -4.71 -27.18 -22.11
C LEU A 176 -5.32 -26.98 -23.50
N ALA A 177 -5.83 -28.06 -24.13
CA ALA A 177 -6.52 -27.96 -25.40
C ALA A 177 -7.83 -27.14 -25.28
N ALA A 178 -8.59 -27.36 -24.20
CA ALA A 178 -9.78 -26.57 -23.89
C ALA A 178 -9.46 -25.08 -23.69
N PHE A 179 -8.44 -24.77 -22.89
CA PHE A 179 -7.95 -23.41 -22.72
C PHE A 179 -7.58 -22.74 -24.06
N LEU A 180 -6.87 -23.42 -24.93
CA LEU A 180 -6.46 -22.86 -26.23
C LEU A 180 -7.65 -22.61 -27.16
N ARG A 181 -8.69 -23.47 -27.14
CA ARG A 181 -9.95 -23.24 -27.89
C ARG A 181 -10.65 -21.99 -27.34
N GLU A 182 -10.83 -21.90 -26.06
CA GLU A 182 -11.46 -20.73 -25.41
C GLU A 182 -10.67 -19.43 -25.68
N LEU A 183 -9.34 -19.49 -25.60
CA LEU A 183 -8.48 -18.34 -25.94
C LEU A 183 -8.67 -17.92 -27.41
N ALA A 184 -8.78 -18.86 -28.33
CA ALA A 184 -9.01 -18.56 -29.74
C ALA A 184 -10.38 -17.88 -29.95
N GLU A 185 -11.41 -18.30 -29.23
CA GLU A 185 -12.73 -17.66 -29.23
C GLU A 185 -12.65 -16.23 -28.68
N PHE A 186 -12.01 -16.02 -27.53
CA PHE A 186 -11.83 -14.67 -26.97
C PHE A 186 -11.07 -13.72 -27.90
N ARG A 187 -10.07 -14.24 -28.62
CA ARG A 187 -9.34 -13.46 -29.64
C ARG A 187 -10.22 -13.10 -30.82
N GLY A 188 -11.12 -14.00 -31.21
CA GLY A 188 -12.14 -13.71 -32.22
C GLY A 188 -13.10 -12.60 -31.77
N LEU A 189 -13.57 -12.67 -30.53
CA LEU A 189 -14.42 -11.64 -29.92
C LEU A 189 -13.69 -10.29 -29.77
N ALA A 190 -12.41 -10.29 -29.42
CA ALA A 190 -11.62 -9.07 -29.30
C ALA A 190 -11.47 -8.29 -30.62
N ALA A 191 -11.56 -8.95 -31.75
CA ALA A 191 -11.56 -8.31 -33.06
C ALA A 191 -12.92 -7.65 -33.42
N ALA A 192 -14.01 -8.10 -32.80
CA ALA A 192 -15.38 -7.71 -33.16
C ALA A 192 -16.05 -6.83 -32.10
N LEU A 193 -15.67 -6.94 -30.84
CA LEU A 193 -16.34 -6.28 -29.73
C LEU A 193 -15.52 -5.09 -29.18
N PRO A 194 -16.18 -4.04 -28.69
CA PRO A 194 -15.52 -3.01 -27.90
C PRO A 194 -15.02 -3.58 -26.55
N SER A 195 -13.99 -2.95 -25.96
CA SER A 195 -13.25 -3.46 -24.79
C SER A 195 -14.15 -3.75 -23.58
N ASN A 196 -15.20 -2.94 -23.35
CA ASN A 196 -16.15 -3.15 -22.26
C ASN A 196 -17.02 -4.40 -22.47
N ARG A 197 -17.46 -4.66 -23.70
CA ARG A 197 -18.24 -5.85 -24.05
C ARG A 197 -17.39 -7.10 -24.01
N LEU A 198 -16.15 -7.03 -24.50
CA LEU A 198 -15.19 -8.11 -24.41
C LEU A 198 -14.91 -8.48 -22.95
N LEU A 199 -14.68 -7.48 -22.09
CA LEU A 199 -14.41 -7.70 -20.65
C LEU A 199 -15.62 -8.33 -19.95
N ALA A 200 -16.85 -7.88 -20.27
CA ALA A 200 -18.06 -8.48 -19.73
C ALA A 200 -18.20 -9.95 -20.15
N GLU A 201 -17.92 -10.28 -21.41
CA GLU A 201 -17.95 -11.65 -21.93
C GLU A 201 -16.89 -12.55 -21.28
N LEU A 202 -15.66 -11.98 -21.06
CA LEU A 202 -14.61 -12.66 -20.30
C LEU A 202 -15.07 -12.96 -18.87
N TYR A 203 -15.70 -12.01 -18.19
CA TYR A 203 -16.20 -12.21 -16.82
C TYR A 203 -17.28 -13.30 -16.77
N ASP A 204 -18.22 -13.28 -17.72
CA ASP A 204 -19.29 -14.27 -17.73
C ASP A 204 -18.78 -15.69 -18.00
N ARG A 205 -17.90 -15.88 -18.99
CA ARG A 205 -17.39 -17.21 -19.34
C ARG A 205 -16.41 -17.76 -18.29
N THR A 206 -15.53 -16.93 -17.76
CA THR A 206 -14.55 -17.37 -16.76
C THR A 206 -15.13 -17.46 -15.34
N LYS A 207 -16.34 -16.96 -15.11
CA LYS A 207 -16.96 -16.84 -13.78
C LYS A 207 -16.07 -16.13 -12.76
N LEU A 208 -15.21 -15.21 -13.26
CA LEU A 208 -14.27 -14.48 -12.41
C LEU A 208 -14.96 -13.65 -11.31
N PRO A 209 -16.09 -12.95 -11.57
CA PRO A 209 -16.81 -12.22 -10.52
C PRO A 209 -17.29 -13.12 -9.38
N GLU A 210 -17.86 -14.29 -9.70
CA GLU A 210 -18.35 -15.26 -8.73
C GLU A 210 -17.20 -15.88 -7.93
N LEU A 211 -16.09 -16.20 -8.60
CA LEU A 211 -14.90 -16.74 -7.96
C LEU A 211 -14.31 -15.75 -6.94
N VAL A 212 -14.17 -14.48 -7.29
CA VAL A 212 -13.60 -13.49 -6.38
C VAL A 212 -14.56 -13.12 -5.26
N GLN A 213 -15.87 -13.16 -5.51
CA GLN A 213 -16.89 -12.92 -4.48
C GLN A 213 -16.86 -14.00 -3.38
N ALA A 214 -16.54 -15.24 -3.71
CA ALA A 214 -16.39 -16.33 -2.76
C ALA A 214 -15.11 -16.24 -1.90
N MET A 215 -14.17 -15.33 -2.23
CA MET A 215 -12.93 -15.13 -1.47
C MET A 215 -13.12 -14.15 -0.33
N SER A 216 -12.19 -14.15 0.64
CA SER A 216 -12.14 -13.14 1.70
C SER A 216 -12.10 -11.73 1.10
N GLY A 217 -12.98 -10.83 1.56
CA GLY A 217 -13.14 -9.48 1.02
C GLY A 217 -13.82 -9.45 -0.37
N GLY A 218 -14.68 -10.45 -0.67
CA GLY A 218 -15.29 -10.67 -1.98
C GLY A 218 -16.08 -9.47 -2.52
N GLU A 219 -16.78 -8.73 -1.67
CA GLU A 219 -17.54 -7.54 -2.09
C GLU A 219 -16.59 -6.45 -2.66
N LEU A 220 -15.49 -6.15 -1.99
CA LEU A 220 -14.49 -5.20 -2.48
C LEU A 220 -13.86 -5.68 -3.79
N ARG A 221 -13.56 -6.98 -3.88
CA ARG A 221 -12.98 -7.56 -5.11
C ARG A 221 -13.96 -7.46 -6.28
N LEU A 222 -15.23 -7.76 -6.05
CA LEU A 222 -16.28 -7.60 -7.06
C LEU A 222 -16.44 -6.13 -7.48
N ALA A 223 -16.39 -5.20 -6.52
CA ALA A 223 -16.44 -3.77 -6.79
C ALA A 223 -15.24 -3.32 -7.65
N ASN A 224 -14.04 -3.84 -7.41
CA ASN A 224 -12.86 -3.58 -8.24
C ASN A 224 -13.03 -4.08 -9.69
N LEU A 225 -13.60 -5.27 -9.90
CA LEU A 225 -13.89 -5.77 -11.24
C LEU A 225 -14.94 -4.94 -11.97
N ARG A 226 -15.97 -4.47 -11.26
CA ARG A 226 -16.98 -3.55 -11.82
C ARG A 226 -16.35 -2.21 -12.22
N LEU A 227 -15.46 -1.68 -11.37
CA LEU A 227 -14.74 -0.44 -11.68
C LEU A 227 -13.86 -0.60 -12.93
N LEU A 228 -13.20 -1.76 -13.12
CA LEU A 228 -12.43 -2.02 -14.35
C LEU A 228 -13.35 -2.00 -15.58
N LEU A 229 -14.57 -2.54 -15.46
CA LEU A 229 -15.56 -2.50 -16.54
C LEU A 229 -16.04 -1.07 -16.85
N GLU A 230 -16.20 -0.22 -15.82
CA GLU A 230 -16.52 1.19 -16.00
C GLU A 230 -15.38 1.94 -16.72
N TYR A 231 -14.11 1.67 -16.38
CA TYR A 231 -12.97 2.25 -17.12
C TYR A 231 -12.95 1.83 -18.58
N ALA A 232 -13.30 0.58 -18.87
CA ALA A 232 -13.41 0.11 -20.25
C ALA A 232 -14.55 0.85 -20.99
N GLY A 233 -15.69 1.08 -20.33
CA GLY A 233 -16.79 1.87 -20.88
C GLY A 233 -16.40 3.32 -21.20
N LYS A 234 -15.80 4.01 -20.23
CA LYS A 234 -15.31 5.39 -20.39
C LYS A 234 -14.26 5.53 -21.49
N TYR A 235 -13.40 4.51 -21.63
CA TYR A 235 -12.41 4.48 -22.70
C TYR A 235 -13.07 4.44 -24.09
N GLU A 236 -14.07 3.59 -24.28
CA GLU A 236 -14.81 3.47 -25.55
C GLU A 236 -15.64 4.76 -25.83
N GLU A 237 -16.30 5.33 -24.82
CA GLU A 237 -17.07 6.59 -24.93
C GLU A 237 -16.18 7.78 -25.34
N SER A 238 -14.89 7.75 -25.03
CA SER A 238 -13.95 8.79 -25.43
C SER A 238 -13.54 8.74 -26.91
N GLY A 239 -14.15 7.87 -27.71
CA GLY A 239 -13.89 7.70 -29.13
C GLY A 239 -12.64 6.88 -29.44
N HIS A 240 -12.04 6.27 -28.43
CA HIS A 240 -10.95 5.32 -28.60
C HIS A 240 -11.52 3.90 -28.65
N GLY A 241 -10.89 3.01 -29.40
CA GLY A 241 -11.38 1.64 -29.53
C GLY A 241 -10.26 0.60 -29.55
N GLY A 242 -10.68 -0.64 -29.31
CA GLY A 242 -9.83 -1.83 -29.40
C GLY A 242 -9.02 -2.15 -28.17
N LEU A 243 -8.86 -3.45 -27.93
CA LEU A 243 -8.24 -4.03 -26.74
C LEU A 243 -6.81 -3.51 -26.48
N SER A 244 -5.95 -3.50 -27.51
CA SER A 244 -4.57 -3.03 -27.38
C SER A 244 -4.49 -1.55 -26.99
N GLY A 245 -5.43 -0.73 -27.47
CA GLY A 245 -5.54 0.68 -27.09
C GLY A 245 -5.94 0.85 -25.63
N PHE A 246 -6.93 0.08 -25.18
CA PHE A 246 -7.38 0.07 -23.79
C PHE A 246 -6.27 -0.36 -22.84
N LEU A 247 -5.53 -1.42 -23.15
CA LEU A 247 -4.40 -1.86 -22.32
C LEU A 247 -3.31 -0.78 -22.21
N ARG A 248 -2.95 -0.12 -23.32
CA ARG A 248 -2.01 1.02 -23.28
C ARG A 248 -2.54 2.22 -22.49
N PHE A 249 -3.84 2.45 -22.49
CA PHE A 249 -4.47 3.48 -21.68
C PHE A 249 -4.32 3.14 -20.18
N LEU A 250 -4.61 1.92 -19.77
CA LEU A 250 -4.46 1.46 -18.39
C LEU A 250 -2.99 1.49 -17.94
N ASP A 251 -2.03 1.04 -18.77
CA ASP A 251 -0.61 1.11 -18.48
C ASP A 251 -0.11 2.57 -18.28
N ARG A 252 -0.70 3.53 -18.99
CA ARG A 252 -0.40 4.97 -18.80
C ARG A 252 -0.98 5.49 -17.49
N LEU A 253 -2.18 5.07 -17.11
CA LEU A 253 -2.79 5.43 -15.83
C LEU A 253 -1.97 4.87 -14.66
N GLU A 254 -1.56 3.62 -14.74
CA GLU A 254 -0.72 2.97 -13.73
C GLU A 254 0.64 3.69 -13.56
N ARG A 255 1.33 4.01 -14.67
CA ARG A 255 2.63 4.73 -14.64
C ARG A 255 2.52 6.15 -14.10
N LYS A 256 1.46 6.87 -14.42
CA LYS A 256 1.24 8.22 -13.90
C LYS A 256 0.90 8.22 -12.42
N LYS A 257 0.81 7.03 -11.77
CA LYS A 257 0.27 6.89 -10.40
C LYS A 257 -1.02 7.71 -10.24
N ALA A 258 -1.77 7.83 -11.33
CA ALA A 258 -3.06 8.48 -11.30
C ALA A 258 -3.86 7.81 -10.20
N ASP A 259 -4.39 8.62 -9.28
CA ASP A 259 -5.22 8.18 -8.16
C ASP A 259 -6.53 7.58 -8.69
N LEU A 260 -6.43 6.36 -9.21
CA LEU A 260 -7.62 5.56 -9.45
C LEU A 260 -8.08 5.11 -8.06
N ALA A 261 -9.07 5.82 -7.54
CA ALA A 261 -9.70 5.41 -6.29
C ALA A 261 -10.13 3.95 -6.44
N VAL A 262 -9.70 3.12 -5.50
CA VAL A 262 -10.27 1.77 -5.33
C VAL A 262 -11.78 1.94 -5.22
N ALA A 263 -12.55 1.05 -5.84
CA ALA A 263 -14.00 1.11 -5.77
C ALA A 263 -14.44 1.29 -4.32
N GLN A 264 -15.08 2.40 -4.02
CA GLN A 264 -15.75 2.56 -2.73
C GLN A 264 -17.10 1.89 -2.89
N THR A 265 -17.33 0.84 -2.14
CA THR A 265 -18.65 0.21 -2.07
C THR A 265 -19.61 1.25 -1.46
N PRO A 266 -20.66 1.71 -2.20
CA PRO A 266 -21.68 2.58 -1.63
C PRO A 266 -22.44 1.77 -0.57
N GLY A 267 -22.22 2.07 0.70
CA GLY A 267 -22.84 1.37 1.83
C GLY A 267 -21.86 0.97 2.92
N GLU A 268 -20.58 0.81 2.63
CA GLU A 268 -19.53 0.52 3.62
C GLU A 268 -18.83 1.80 4.16
N LEU A 269 -19.59 2.84 4.44
CA LEU A 269 -19.23 3.83 5.46
C LEU A 269 -19.42 3.21 6.86
N GLY A 270 -19.21 1.89 6.97
CA GLY A 270 -19.30 1.16 8.21
C GLY A 270 -18.26 1.67 9.22
N ASP A 271 -18.52 1.42 10.48
CA ASP A 271 -17.61 1.71 11.59
C ASP A 271 -16.31 0.92 11.42
N ALA A 272 -15.31 1.51 10.75
CA ALA A 272 -14.05 0.86 10.42
C ALA A 272 -12.85 1.83 10.49
N VAL A 273 -11.71 1.34 10.97
CA VAL A 273 -10.44 2.05 11.01
C VAL A 273 -9.95 2.35 9.60
N ARG A 274 -9.52 3.58 9.36
CA ARG A 274 -8.98 4.00 8.06
C ARG A 274 -7.47 3.89 8.03
N VAL A 275 -6.91 3.21 7.04
CA VAL A 275 -5.46 3.13 6.81
C VAL A 275 -5.13 3.93 5.55
N MET A 276 -4.43 5.05 5.70
CA MET A 276 -4.18 5.99 4.60
C MET A 276 -2.79 6.60 4.63
N SER A 277 -2.41 7.27 3.53
CA SER A 277 -1.17 8.05 3.52
C SER A 277 -1.35 9.38 4.25
N ILE A 278 -0.24 9.89 4.82
CA ILE A 278 -0.20 11.22 5.42
C ILE A 278 -0.69 12.30 4.41
N HIS A 279 -0.33 12.17 3.14
CA HIS A 279 -0.76 13.13 2.12
C HIS A 279 -2.29 13.16 1.92
N ARG A 280 -2.94 11.99 1.95
CA ARG A 280 -4.41 11.91 1.83
C ARG A 280 -5.16 12.38 3.06
N SER A 281 -4.50 12.40 4.21
CA SER A 281 -5.09 12.91 5.44
C SER A 281 -5.10 14.44 5.52
N LYS A 282 -4.47 15.14 4.57
CA LYS A 282 -4.44 16.61 4.55
C LYS A 282 -5.87 17.17 4.47
N GLY A 283 -6.23 18.02 5.44
CA GLY A 283 -7.59 18.57 5.57
C GLY A 283 -8.59 17.67 6.31
N LEU A 284 -8.21 16.45 6.69
CA LEU A 284 -9.01 15.58 7.55
C LEU A 284 -8.46 15.62 8.97
N GLU A 285 -9.32 15.30 9.94
CA GLU A 285 -8.96 15.20 11.36
C GLU A 285 -9.67 13.99 11.97
N PHE A 286 -9.01 13.34 12.93
CA PHE A 286 -9.52 12.14 13.58
C PHE A 286 -9.33 12.24 15.09
N PRO A 287 -10.28 11.75 15.91
CA PRO A 287 -10.11 11.66 17.35
C PRO A 287 -8.83 10.91 17.75
N VAL A 288 -8.54 9.80 17.07
CA VAL A 288 -7.37 8.95 17.34
C VAL A 288 -6.54 8.77 16.06
N CYS A 289 -5.28 9.15 16.10
CA CYS A 289 -4.35 8.92 15.03
C CYS A 289 -3.21 7.99 15.47
N VAL A 290 -2.94 6.96 14.68
CA VAL A 290 -1.77 6.09 14.83
C VAL A 290 -0.82 6.38 13.68
N LEU A 291 0.36 6.93 13.96
CA LEU A 291 1.42 7.08 12.97
C LEU A 291 2.34 5.85 13.03
N ALA A 292 2.27 5.01 12.01
CA ALA A 292 3.04 3.78 11.93
C ALA A 292 4.22 3.90 10.96
N GLY A 293 5.21 3.02 11.13
CA GLY A 293 6.42 3.00 10.31
C GLY A 293 7.40 4.11 10.63
N CYS A 294 7.39 4.66 11.86
CA CYS A 294 8.27 5.76 12.28
C CYS A 294 9.77 5.41 12.25
N SER A 295 10.13 4.12 12.26
CA SER A 295 11.51 3.64 12.18
C SER A 295 12.04 3.45 10.76
N ARG A 296 11.18 3.58 9.75
CA ARG A 296 11.58 3.36 8.36
C ARG A 296 12.51 4.46 7.89
N ARG A 297 13.64 4.03 7.31
CA ARG A 297 14.61 4.97 6.74
C ARG A 297 14.03 5.61 5.47
N PHE A 298 14.38 6.86 5.25
CA PHE A 298 14.11 7.55 3.99
C PHE A 298 14.94 6.92 2.87
N ASN A 299 14.32 6.73 1.70
CA ASN A 299 15.03 6.20 0.55
C ASN A 299 15.95 7.28 -0.02
N LYS A 300 17.26 7.01 0.01
CA LYS A 300 18.30 7.89 -0.50
C LYS A 300 18.92 7.38 -1.82
N GLU A 301 18.17 6.61 -2.59
CA GLU A 301 18.65 6.19 -3.91
C GLU A 301 18.82 7.40 -4.82
N ARG A 302 20.07 7.74 -5.09
CA ARG A 302 20.44 8.81 -5.98
C ARG A 302 20.93 8.25 -7.30
N GLY A 303 20.33 8.72 -8.39
CA GLY A 303 20.75 8.38 -9.73
C GLY A 303 22.19 8.83 -10.04
N GLU A 304 22.71 8.42 -11.18
CA GLU A 304 24.04 8.86 -11.65
C GLU A 304 24.10 10.36 -11.93
N VAL A 305 22.97 10.94 -12.29
CA VAL A 305 22.80 12.36 -12.57
C VAL A 305 21.88 12.96 -11.52
N LEU A 306 22.33 14.05 -10.89
CA LEU A 306 21.55 14.84 -9.95
C LEU A 306 21.26 16.21 -10.56
N LEU A 307 20.04 16.70 -10.35
CA LEU A 307 19.65 18.05 -10.73
C LEU A 307 19.16 18.79 -9.49
N HIS A 308 19.81 19.89 -9.15
CA HIS A 308 19.38 20.78 -8.07
C HIS A 308 19.01 22.15 -8.66
N PRO A 309 17.89 22.77 -8.26
CA PRO A 309 17.40 24.03 -8.86
C PRO A 309 18.43 25.16 -8.83
N GLU A 310 19.21 25.28 -7.76
CA GLU A 310 20.18 26.36 -7.55
C GLU A 310 21.61 25.95 -7.96
N LEU A 311 22.01 24.67 -7.68
CA LEU A 311 23.38 24.19 -7.93
C LEU A 311 23.56 23.58 -9.32
N GLY A 312 22.49 23.41 -10.09
CA GLY A 312 22.51 22.85 -11.43
C GLY A 312 22.73 21.35 -11.48
N LEU A 313 23.50 20.91 -12.47
CA LEU A 313 23.68 19.49 -12.81
C LEU A 313 24.91 18.89 -12.14
N GLY A 314 24.73 17.82 -11.39
CA GLY A 314 25.79 17.00 -10.81
C GLY A 314 25.86 15.62 -11.46
N VAL A 315 27.01 15.24 -12.01
CA VAL A 315 27.23 13.96 -12.69
C VAL A 315 28.33 13.14 -12.03
N ARG A 316 28.34 11.83 -12.28
CA ARG A 316 29.49 10.96 -12.01
C ARG A 316 30.38 10.93 -13.25
N LEU A 317 31.68 11.07 -13.06
CA LEU A 317 32.65 10.92 -14.15
C LEU A 317 33.35 9.56 -14.04
N PRO A 318 33.49 8.84 -15.16
CA PRO A 318 34.31 7.65 -15.19
C PRO A 318 35.78 8.04 -15.19
N ASP A 319 36.61 7.34 -14.46
CA ASP A 319 38.05 7.33 -14.62
C ASP A 319 38.40 6.44 -15.83
N GLU A 320 39.04 6.96 -16.83
CA GLU A 320 39.32 6.24 -18.08
C GLU A 320 40.33 5.09 -17.89
N GLU A 321 41.21 5.19 -16.89
CA GLU A 321 42.22 4.16 -16.63
C GLU A 321 41.70 2.98 -15.79
N THR A 322 40.91 3.30 -14.79
CA THR A 322 40.41 2.29 -13.82
C THR A 322 38.98 1.84 -14.08
N GLY A 323 38.21 2.56 -14.90
CA GLY A 323 36.78 2.34 -15.12
C GLY A 323 35.90 2.64 -13.88
N VAL A 324 36.48 3.15 -12.81
CA VAL A 324 35.75 3.52 -11.60
C VAL A 324 35.04 4.86 -11.80
N ARG A 325 33.76 4.91 -11.39
CA ARG A 325 32.98 6.15 -11.42
C ARG A 325 33.10 6.88 -10.10
N TYR A 326 33.46 8.16 -10.13
CA TYR A 326 33.59 9.00 -8.95
C TYR A 326 32.66 10.21 -8.98
N ASP A 327 32.29 10.67 -7.78
CA ASP A 327 31.47 11.85 -7.60
C ASP A 327 32.32 13.12 -7.68
N VAL A 328 32.01 14.01 -8.62
CA VAL A 328 32.64 15.33 -8.68
C VAL A 328 32.05 16.27 -7.62
N LEU A 329 32.82 17.33 -7.27
CA LEU A 329 32.38 18.30 -6.25
C LEU A 329 30.98 18.87 -6.47
N PRO A 330 30.59 19.31 -7.69
CA PRO A 330 29.21 19.77 -7.93
C PRO A 330 28.15 18.71 -7.59
N ARG A 331 28.44 17.41 -7.86
CA ARG A 331 27.51 16.34 -7.53
C ARG A 331 27.42 16.09 -6.02
N GLN A 332 28.54 16.19 -5.31
CA GLN A 332 28.54 16.05 -3.85
C GLN A 332 27.79 17.22 -3.20
N ALA A 333 28.00 18.44 -3.65
CA ALA A 333 27.27 19.61 -3.18
C ALA A 333 25.75 19.48 -3.44
N ALA A 334 25.37 19.12 -4.68
CA ALA A 334 23.97 18.89 -5.01
C ALA A 334 23.34 17.75 -4.18
N ALA A 335 24.08 16.68 -3.90
CA ALA A 335 23.61 15.59 -3.06
C ALA A 335 23.35 16.03 -1.62
N LEU A 336 24.24 16.85 -1.04
CA LEU A 336 24.08 17.39 0.31
C LEU A 336 22.85 18.32 0.44
N GLU A 337 22.68 19.22 -0.51
CA GLU A 337 21.51 20.12 -0.49
C GLU A 337 20.20 19.36 -0.72
N LEU A 338 20.17 18.41 -1.65
CA LEU A 338 19.01 17.53 -1.83
C LEU A 338 18.69 16.72 -0.57
N ASP A 339 19.72 16.28 0.21
CA ASP A 339 19.49 15.62 1.51
C ASP A 339 18.84 16.56 2.53
N ARG A 340 19.22 17.85 2.53
CA ARG A 340 18.62 18.87 3.41
C ARG A 340 17.19 19.18 3.01
N ASP A 341 16.93 19.33 1.72
CA ASP A 341 15.59 19.58 1.19
C ASP A 341 14.64 18.41 1.48
N GLU A 342 15.10 17.17 1.25
CA GLU A 342 14.35 15.97 1.58
C GLU A 342 14.03 15.89 3.09
N MET A 343 15.01 16.17 3.96
CA MET A 343 14.78 16.18 5.41
C MET A 343 13.77 17.26 5.80
N SER A 344 13.87 18.44 5.23
CA SER A 344 12.93 19.53 5.47
C SER A 344 11.51 19.16 5.04
N GLU A 345 11.36 18.51 3.89
CA GLU A 345 10.05 18.05 3.42
C GLU A 345 9.49 16.92 4.30
N GLU A 346 10.33 15.96 4.74
CA GLU A 346 9.89 14.91 5.64
C GLU A 346 9.44 15.45 7.01
N LEU A 347 10.09 16.49 7.53
CA LEU A 347 9.64 17.20 8.75
C LEU A 347 8.27 17.89 8.53
N ARG A 348 8.04 18.50 7.38
CA ARG A 348 6.72 19.05 7.03
C ARG A 348 5.65 17.98 6.95
N VAL A 349 5.96 16.83 6.34
CA VAL A 349 5.04 15.69 6.26
C VAL A 349 4.75 15.12 7.65
N LEU A 350 5.75 15.01 8.51
CA LEU A 350 5.59 14.60 9.91
C LEU A 350 4.68 15.58 10.67
N TYR A 351 4.91 16.87 10.53
CA TYR A 351 4.05 17.91 11.12
C TYR A 351 2.59 17.75 10.68
N VAL A 352 2.35 17.54 9.38
CA VAL A 352 0.99 17.28 8.88
C VAL A 352 0.40 16.03 9.55
N ALA A 353 1.16 14.94 9.69
CA ALA A 353 0.67 13.71 10.33
C ALA A 353 0.27 13.96 11.79
N MET A 354 1.12 14.64 12.56
CA MET A 354 0.90 14.90 13.98
C MET A 354 -0.31 15.80 14.22
N THR A 355 -0.55 16.76 13.32
CA THR A 355 -1.70 17.68 13.41
C THR A 355 -3.03 17.08 12.95
N ARG A 356 -3.09 15.80 12.59
CA ARG A 356 -4.36 15.11 12.25
C ARG A 356 -5.09 14.58 13.47
N ALA A 357 -4.39 14.38 14.59
CA ALA A 357 -4.98 13.90 15.83
C ALA A 357 -5.71 15.03 16.57
N LYS A 358 -6.98 14.78 16.94
CA LYS A 358 -7.75 15.71 17.78
C LYS A 358 -7.50 15.47 19.27
N GLN A 359 -7.46 14.21 19.70
CA GLN A 359 -7.41 13.85 21.12
C GLN A 359 -6.27 12.91 21.45
N LYS A 360 -5.97 11.93 20.59
CA LYS A 360 -4.99 10.91 20.86
C LYS A 360 -4.05 10.70 19.66
N LEU A 361 -2.77 10.84 19.91
CA LEU A 361 -1.72 10.52 18.94
C LEU A 361 -0.87 9.35 19.46
N ILE A 362 -0.77 8.29 18.67
CA ILE A 362 0.06 7.13 18.95
C ILE A 362 1.15 7.05 17.89
N LEU A 363 2.41 7.11 18.31
CA LEU A 363 3.58 6.97 17.43
C LEU A 363 4.12 5.55 17.60
N LEU A 364 4.20 4.78 16.52
CA LEU A 364 4.71 3.41 16.56
C LEU A 364 6.03 3.28 15.78
N ALA A 365 7.05 2.79 16.45
CA ALA A 365 8.38 2.58 15.87
C ALA A 365 8.92 1.19 16.21
N GLY A 366 9.21 0.36 15.19
CA GLY A 366 9.96 -0.88 15.36
C GLY A 366 11.46 -0.59 15.49
N VAL A 367 12.10 -1.02 16.56
CA VAL A 367 13.52 -0.82 16.83
C VAL A 367 14.21 -2.13 17.16
N LYS A 368 15.51 -2.24 16.88
CA LYS A 368 16.27 -3.50 17.13
C LYS A 368 16.49 -3.79 18.61
N ASP A 369 16.49 -2.74 19.45
CA ASP A 369 16.74 -2.80 20.87
C ASP A 369 15.94 -1.64 21.50
N ALA A 370 14.80 -1.99 22.07
CA ALA A 370 13.87 -1.01 22.61
C ALA A 370 14.39 -0.38 23.89
N ASP A 371 15.04 -1.15 24.75
CA ASP A 371 15.58 -0.67 26.02
C ASP A 371 16.71 0.34 25.81
N ARG A 372 17.65 0.01 24.96
CA ARG A 372 18.75 0.92 24.59
C ARG A 372 18.23 2.19 23.91
N THR A 373 17.18 2.06 23.09
CA THR A 373 16.54 3.22 22.44
C THR A 373 15.89 4.10 23.49
N LEU A 374 15.19 3.51 24.45
CA LEU A 374 14.55 4.23 25.55
C LEU A 374 15.59 4.96 26.44
N GLU A 375 16.68 4.28 26.81
CA GLU A 375 17.79 4.89 27.58
C GLU A 375 18.36 6.13 26.90
N ARG A 376 18.37 6.17 25.57
CA ARG A 376 18.84 7.33 24.80
C ARG A 376 17.80 8.46 24.69
N LEU A 377 16.52 8.12 24.63
CA LEU A 377 15.42 9.07 24.46
C LEU A 377 15.03 9.76 25.77
N VAL A 378 14.92 9.02 26.87
CA VAL A 378 14.44 9.54 28.16
C VAL A 378 15.24 10.74 28.68
N PRO A 379 16.59 10.76 28.67
CA PRO A 379 17.33 11.93 29.11
C PRO A 379 17.06 13.20 28.29
N ARG A 380 16.83 13.03 26.98
CA ARG A 380 16.49 14.15 26.08
C ARG A 380 15.10 14.67 26.36
N LEU A 381 14.11 13.79 26.53
CA LEU A 381 12.75 14.15 26.85
C LEU A 381 12.63 14.86 28.21
N ARG A 382 13.44 14.46 29.20
CA ARG A 382 13.45 15.09 30.54
C ARG A 382 14.08 16.49 30.57
N GLN A 383 14.85 16.87 29.56
CA GLN A 383 15.46 18.21 29.46
C GLN A 383 14.49 19.26 28.92
N GLU A 384 13.37 18.84 28.35
CA GLU A 384 12.34 19.73 27.79
C GLU A 384 11.28 20.06 28.86
N GLU A 385 11.38 21.22 29.49
CA GLU A 385 10.50 21.62 30.62
C GLU A 385 9.01 21.84 30.24
N LYS A 386 8.66 21.82 28.94
CA LYS A 386 7.32 22.21 28.45
C LYS A 386 6.61 21.11 27.64
N LEU A 387 7.01 19.86 27.79
CA LEU A 387 6.32 18.79 27.07
C LEU A 387 4.94 18.52 27.70
N PRO A 388 3.90 18.32 26.84
CA PRO A 388 2.60 17.85 27.31
C PRO A 388 2.74 16.43 27.90
N PRO A 389 1.77 15.95 28.69
CA PRO A 389 1.77 14.60 29.21
C PRO A 389 1.97 13.57 28.08
N TYR A 390 2.97 12.73 28.21
CA TYR A 390 3.29 11.66 27.25
C TYR A 390 3.60 10.36 27.97
N THR A 391 3.38 9.24 27.29
CA THR A 391 3.77 7.91 27.72
C THR A 391 4.70 7.27 26.70
N VAL A 392 5.76 6.62 27.17
CA VAL A 392 6.63 5.78 26.34
C VAL A 392 6.54 4.36 26.84
N ARG A 393 6.18 3.44 25.96
CA ARG A 393 6.09 2.00 26.26
C ARG A 393 7.08 1.23 25.40
N THR A 394 7.77 0.29 26.00
CA THR A 394 8.59 -0.69 25.29
C THR A 394 7.88 -2.05 25.32
N LEU A 395 7.88 -2.75 24.21
CA LEU A 395 7.16 -4.00 24.04
C LEU A 395 8.04 -5.01 23.34
N SER A 396 8.20 -6.15 23.98
CA SER A 396 8.79 -7.34 23.37
C SER A 396 7.72 -8.06 22.53
N LEU A 397 8.10 -8.67 21.42
CA LEU A 397 7.21 -9.45 20.54
C LEU A 397 6.55 -10.64 21.24
N ILE A 398 7.16 -11.15 22.33
CA ILE A 398 6.60 -12.26 23.12
C ILE A 398 5.22 -11.90 23.70
N HIS A 399 4.99 -10.64 24.06
CA HIS A 399 3.73 -10.16 24.62
C HIS A 399 2.60 -9.99 23.57
N ILE A 400 2.94 -10.07 22.29
CA ILE A 400 1.95 -9.89 21.18
C ILE A 400 1.40 -11.24 20.69
N SER A 401 2.12 -12.34 20.93
CA SER A 401 1.77 -13.68 20.45
C SER A 401 0.78 -14.44 21.34
N GLU A 402 0.54 -14.02 22.58
CA GLU A 402 -0.47 -14.61 23.46
C GLU A 402 -1.74 -13.75 23.47
N PRO A 403 -2.84 -14.19 22.82
CA PRO A 403 -4.12 -13.60 23.10
C PRO A 403 -4.46 -13.96 24.54
N THR A 404 -4.55 -12.99 25.42
CA THR A 404 -5.21 -13.15 26.72
C THR A 404 -6.62 -13.66 26.45
N ARG A 405 -6.83 -14.98 26.60
CA ARG A 405 -8.17 -15.55 26.70
C ARG A 405 -8.81 -15.01 27.98
N PRO A 406 -10.10 -14.61 27.92
CA PRO A 406 -10.85 -14.19 29.08
C PRO A 406 -10.99 -15.35 30.11
#